data_3b60a628a92e2b5519431620f0ee91d6
#
_entry.id   3b60a628a92e2b5519431620f0ee91d6
#
_cell.length_a   1.000
_cell.length_b   1.000
_cell.length_c   1.000
_cell.angle_alpha   90.00
_cell.angle_beta   90.00
_cell.angle_gamma   90.00
#
_symmetry.space_group_name_H-M   'P 1'
#
loop_
_entity.id
_entity.type
_entity.pdbx_description
1 polymer ?
#
loop_
_entity_poly.entity_id
_entity_poly.type
_entity_poly.pdbx_seq_one_letter_code
_entity_poly.pdbx_strand_id
1 'polypeptide(L)'
;SAALYQTEYTHIMVDARLQSLKDAGCDEYEIDENMDSDICDECASMHGKHFKLSEYQQGITAPPFHTRCRGTITGYFVEEEETLENVEDTDTMSLSKVFDEDGVRCKCNPVKNHNGIYTQTNSKNAQNTIKFVIDTKNSIDLLGDVSEIVIAKSIKGIAAYSHKNNRLYINEKLTDESFLNEMLKDGYFVAENKLDVLWHEMFHKKHWDFVLTNGGESNKMNIESELRKYVKEQQRLDYSYVSNTVSRNAKDGLKREGNRQLNELIAEVLLQEKKGIVKDKRLLELVKRCVK
;
A
#
# COMPACT_ATOMS: atom_id res chain seq x y z
N SER A 1 25.03 -18.38 -27.49
CA SER A 1 24.39 -17.47 -28.47
C SER A 1 23.41 -16.54 -27.77
N ALA A 2 23.07 -15.39 -28.36
CA ALA A 2 22.11 -14.43 -27.78
C ALA A 2 20.74 -15.08 -27.49
N ALA A 3 20.32 -16.02 -28.31
CA ALA A 3 19.07 -16.77 -28.12
C ALA A 3 19.06 -17.63 -26.83
N LEU A 4 20.17 -18.29 -26.54
CA LEU A 4 20.31 -19.10 -25.32
C LEU A 4 20.29 -18.16 -24.09
N TYR A 5 21.02 -17.06 -24.15
CA TYR A 5 21.04 -16.09 -23.05
C TYR A 5 19.64 -15.53 -22.72
N GLN A 6 18.85 -15.20 -23.74
CA GLN A 6 17.50 -14.70 -23.52
C GLN A 6 16.56 -15.76 -22.93
N THR A 7 16.68 -17.01 -23.38
CA THR A 7 15.87 -18.11 -22.83
C THR A 7 16.22 -18.37 -21.36
N GLU A 8 17.50 -18.41 -21.00
CA GLU A 8 17.96 -18.58 -19.62
C GLU A 8 17.54 -17.38 -18.74
N TYR A 9 17.61 -16.18 -19.27
CA TYR A 9 17.14 -14.99 -18.56
C TYR A 9 15.64 -15.10 -18.24
N THR A 10 14.80 -15.47 -19.24
CA THR A 10 13.37 -15.67 -19.03
C THR A 10 13.11 -16.76 -17.98
N HIS A 11 13.84 -17.87 -18.01
CA HIS A 11 13.78 -18.92 -16.99
C HIS A 11 13.96 -18.37 -15.58
N ILE A 12 15.06 -17.68 -15.35
CA ILE A 12 15.42 -17.13 -14.03
C ILE A 12 14.37 -16.12 -13.56
N MET A 13 13.90 -15.25 -14.45
CA MET A 13 12.91 -14.22 -14.11
C MET A 13 11.55 -14.81 -13.76
N VAL A 14 11.10 -15.84 -14.48
CA VAL A 14 9.85 -16.53 -14.21
C VAL A 14 9.91 -17.31 -12.89
N ASP A 15 11.02 -17.99 -12.59
CA ASP A 15 11.24 -18.66 -11.31
C ASP A 15 11.25 -17.68 -10.13
N ALA A 16 11.92 -16.53 -10.29
CA ALA A 16 11.91 -15.49 -9.26
C ALA A 16 10.50 -14.93 -9.02
N ARG A 17 9.70 -14.73 -10.08
CA ARG A 17 8.30 -14.33 -9.97
C ARG A 17 7.45 -15.40 -9.29
N LEU A 18 7.62 -16.68 -9.67
CA LEU A 18 6.93 -17.78 -9.00
C LEU A 18 7.17 -17.76 -7.48
N GLN A 19 8.42 -17.55 -7.06
CA GLN A 19 8.73 -17.46 -5.64
C GLN A 19 8.04 -16.27 -5.00
N SER A 20 8.05 -15.11 -5.66
CA SER A 20 7.35 -13.91 -5.16
C SER A 20 5.83 -14.13 -5.05
N LEU A 21 5.22 -14.88 -5.99
CA LEU A 21 3.79 -15.22 -5.95
C LEU A 21 3.47 -16.17 -4.79
N LYS A 22 4.33 -17.16 -4.54
CA LYS A 22 4.21 -18.05 -3.38
C LYS A 22 4.31 -17.27 -2.07
N ASP A 23 5.29 -16.39 -1.96
CA ASP A 23 5.51 -15.57 -0.77
C ASP A 23 4.34 -14.58 -0.55
N ALA A 24 3.72 -14.12 -1.65
CA ALA A 24 2.50 -13.30 -1.63
C ALA A 24 1.22 -14.10 -1.34
N GLY A 25 1.31 -15.45 -1.26
CA GLY A 25 0.18 -16.33 -1.00
C GLY A 25 -0.85 -16.36 -2.13
N CYS A 26 -0.41 -16.19 -3.37
CA CYS A 26 -1.24 -16.49 -4.54
C CYS A 26 -1.43 -18.00 -4.67
N ASP A 27 -2.61 -18.41 -5.12
CA ASP A 27 -2.91 -19.81 -5.40
C ASP A 27 -2.81 -20.12 -6.91
N GLU A 28 -3.01 -19.12 -7.76
CA GLU A 28 -2.98 -19.22 -9.22
C GLU A 28 -2.16 -18.10 -9.85
N TYR A 29 -1.73 -18.34 -11.09
CA TYR A 29 -1.03 -17.36 -11.93
C TYR A 29 -1.61 -17.35 -13.34
N GLU A 30 -1.49 -16.20 -14.00
CA GLU A 30 -1.84 -15.97 -15.39
C GLU A 30 -0.57 -15.86 -16.23
N ILE A 31 -0.61 -16.40 -17.45
CA ILE A 31 0.45 -16.25 -18.44
C ILE A 31 0.32 -14.85 -19.08
N ASP A 32 1.37 -14.04 -18.95
CA ASP A 32 1.44 -12.70 -19.55
C ASP A 32 2.51 -12.68 -20.65
N GLU A 33 2.07 -12.75 -21.90
CA GLU A 33 2.92 -12.69 -23.09
C GLU A 33 2.94 -11.30 -23.70
N ASN A 34 4.07 -10.93 -24.30
CA ASN A 34 4.19 -9.65 -24.99
C ASN A 34 3.49 -9.72 -26.37
N MET A 35 2.28 -9.19 -26.45
CA MET A 35 1.38 -9.23 -27.60
C MET A 35 1.77 -8.22 -28.69
N ASP A 36 3.03 -8.29 -29.18
CA ASP A 36 3.54 -7.45 -30.27
C ASP A 36 3.60 -8.23 -31.62
N SER A 37 4.08 -7.59 -32.68
CA SER A 37 4.19 -8.18 -34.03
C SER A 37 5.13 -9.40 -34.11
N ASP A 38 5.98 -9.60 -33.11
CA ASP A 38 6.99 -10.66 -33.09
C ASP A 38 6.55 -11.86 -32.20
N ILE A 39 5.30 -11.88 -31.72
CA ILE A 39 4.74 -12.99 -30.96
C ILE A 39 4.48 -14.18 -31.88
N CYS A 40 4.85 -15.39 -31.43
CA CYS A 40 4.50 -16.62 -32.14
C CYS A 40 3.11 -17.13 -31.72
N ASP A 41 2.54 -18.01 -32.55
CA ASP A 41 1.18 -18.59 -32.29
C ASP A 41 1.12 -19.35 -30.97
N GLU A 42 2.20 -20.05 -30.57
CA GLU A 42 2.28 -20.78 -29.32
C GLU A 42 2.15 -19.84 -28.13
N CYS A 43 2.96 -18.79 -28.04
CA CYS A 43 2.90 -17.79 -26.97
C CYS A 43 1.56 -17.03 -26.98
N ALA A 44 1.08 -16.61 -28.16
CA ALA A 44 -0.20 -15.96 -28.28
C ALA A 44 -1.36 -16.83 -27.74
N SER A 45 -1.30 -18.15 -27.99
CA SER A 45 -2.31 -19.10 -27.50
C SER A 45 -2.28 -19.31 -25.99
N MET A 46 -1.17 -18.98 -25.33
CA MET A 46 -0.98 -19.13 -23.88
C MET A 46 -1.31 -17.89 -23.11
N HIS A 47 -1.26 -16.71 -23.72
CA HIS A 47 -1.58 -15.43 -23.06
C HIS A 47 -2.99 -15.45 -22.46
N GLY A 48 -3.10 -14.99 -21.20
CA GLY A 48 -4.36 -14.95 -20.45
C GLY A 48 -4.82 -16.30 -19.90
N LYS A 49 -4.07 -17.40 -20.09
CA LYS A 49 -4.40 -18.66 -19.42
C LYS A 49 -3.95 -18.68 -17.98
N HIS A 50 -4.78 -19.28 -17.13
CA HIS A 50 -4.58 -19.39 -15.70
C HIS A 50 -4.19 -20.81 -15.32
N PHE A 51 -3.27 -20.95 -14.35
CA PHE A 51 -2.84 -22.22 -13.80
C PHE A 51 -2.63 -22.10 -12.28
N LYS A 52 -2.83 -23.19 -11.56
CA LYS A 52 -2.48 -23.24 -10.13
C LYS A 52 -0.98 -23.21 -9.95
N LEU A 53 -0.50 -22.59 -8.87
CA LEU A 53 0.93 -22.61 -8.55
C LEU A 53 1.47 -24.05 -8.37
N SER A 54 0.61 -24.99 -7.97
CA SER A 54 0.95 -26.42 -7.87
C SER A 54 1.15 -27.11 -9.24
N GLU A 55 0.64 -26.50 -10.31
CA GLU A 55 0.73 -27.01 -11.69
C GLU A 55 1.87 -26.35 -12.47
N TYR A 56 2.67 -25.52 -11.80
CA TYR A 56 3.77 -24.81 -12.44
C TYR A 56 4.79 -25.75 -13.04
N GLN A 57 4.97 -25.65 -14.35
CA GLN A 57 5.95 -26.40 -15.12
C GLN A 57 6.42 -25.53 -16.30
N GLN A 58 7.67 -25.09 -16.23
CA GLN A 58 8.28 -24.31 -17.31
C GLN A 58 8.27 -25.08 -18.64
N GLY A 59 7.94 -24.38 -19.72
CA GLY A 59 7.80 -24.96 -21.05
C GLY A 59 6.45 -25.63 -21.32
N ILE A 60 5.58 -25.77 -20.32
CA ILE A 60 4.25 -26.40 -20.47
C ILE A 60 3.15 -25.47 -19.94
N THR A 61 3.19 -25.10 -18.66
CA THR A 61 2.22 -24.20 -18.03
C THR A 61 2.78 -22.82 -17.74
N ALA A 62 4.10 -22.62 -17.93
CA ALA A 62 4.77 -21.34 -17.70
C ALA A 62 5.88 -21.09 -18.71
N PRO A 63 6.17 -19.83 -19.09
CA PRO A 63 7.30 -19.47 -19.94
C PRO A 63 8.65 -19.88 -19.34
N PRO A 64 9.69 -20.06 -20.18
CA PRO A 64 9.70 -19.94 -21.64
C PRO A 64 9.16 -21.20 -22.33
N PHE A 65 8.27 -21.05 -23.29
CA PHE A 65 7.71 -22.18 -24.08
C PHE A 65 8.64 -22.62 -25.21
N HIS A 66 9.47 -21.72 -25.72
CA HIS A 66 10.42 -21.95 -26.80
C HIS A 66 11.65 -21.06 -26.65
N THR A 67 12.65 -21.24 -27.49
CA THR A 67 13.85 -20.40 -27.57
C THR A 67 13.46 -18.94 -27.90
N ARG A 68 13.97 -17.96 -27.14
CA ARG A 68 13.65 -16.53 -27.21
C ARG A 68 12.24 -16.15 -26.78
N CYS A 69 11.55 -17.00 -26.04
CA CYS A 69 10.30 -16.63 -25.39
C CYS A 69 10.50 -15.41 -24.46
N ARG A 70 9.54 -14.46 -24.49
CA ARG A 70 9.59 -13.20 -23.74
C ARG A 70 8.48 -13.09 -22.70
N GLY A 71 7.70 -14.17 -22.55
CA GLY A 71 6.59 -14.25 -21.63
C GLY A 71 7.01 -14.23 -20.16
N THR A 72 6.05 -13.93 -19.33
CA THR A 72 6.18 -13.92 -17.86
C THR A 72 4.91 -14.51 -17.22
N ILE A 73 4.88 -14.55 -15.89
CA ILE A 73 3.68 -14.90 -15.13
C ILE A 73 3.30 -13.76 -14.22
N THR A 74 2.00 -13.57 -14.01
CA THR A 74 1.42 -12.62 -13.05
C THR A 74 0.50 -13.36 -12.08
N GLY A 75 0.34 -12.84 -10.85
CA GLY A 75 -0.58 -13.44 -9.89
C GLY A 75 -2.02 -13.33 -10.39
N TYR A 76 -2.72 -14.46 -10.42
CA TYR A 76 -4.14 -14.52 -10.71
C TYR A 76 -4.92 -14.87 -9.45
N PHE A 77 -5.94 -14.08 -9.17
CA PHE A 77 -6.85 -14.31 -8.05
C PHE A 77 -8.19 -14.77 -8.63
N VAL A 78 -8.52 -16.03 -8.41
CA VAL A 78 -9.79 -16.61 -8.87
C VAL A 78 -10.92 -15.84 -8.20
N GLU A 79 -11.80 -15.26 -9.02
CA GLU A 79 -13.14 -14.90 -8.56
C GLU A 79 -13.93 -16.21 -8.45
N GLU A 80 -14.04 -16.79 -7.25
CA GLU A 80 -14.97 -17.88 -7.04
C GLU A 80 -16.38 -17.36 -7.31
N GLU A 81 -16.94 -17.69 -8.48
CA GLU A 81 -18.38 -17.67 -8.70
C GLU A 81 -18.98 -18.78 -7.83
N GLU A 82 -19.41 -18.42 -6.62
CA GLU A 82 -20.29 -19.28 -5.84
C GLU A 82 -21.57 -19.47 -6.62
N THR A 83 -21.75 -20.68 -7.18
CA THR A 83 -23.05 -21.15 -7.64
C THR A 83 -24.02 -21.14 -6.45
N LEU A 84 -24.91 -20.16 -6.48
CA LEU A 84 -25.99 -20.00 -5.50
C LEU A 84 -26.96 -21.18 -5.63
N GLU A 85 -26.83 -22.18 -4.75
CA GLU A 85 -27.99 -23.00 -4.41
C GLU A 85 -28.77 -22.31 -3.28
N ASN A 86 -30.04 -22.13 -3.53
CA ASN A 86 -31.06 -21.46 -2.76
C ASN A 86 -31.00 -21.65 -1.24
N VAL A 87 -30.83 -20.56 -0.50
CA VAL A 87 -31.47 -20.37 0.81
C VAL A 87 -32.10 -18.99 0.81
N GLU A 88 -33.44 -18.96 0.78
CA GLU A 88 -34.23 -17.78 1.10
C GLU A 88 -33.95 -17.37 2.52
N ASP A 89 -33.27 -16.22 2.70
CA ASP A 89 -33.47 -15.40 3.90
C ASP A 89 -33.25 -13.93 3.55
N THR A 90 -34.33 -13.19 3.68
CA THR A 90 -34.45 -11.75 3.44
C THR A 90 -33.68 -11.00 4.50
N ASP A 91 -32.45 -10.56 4.22
CA ASP A 91 -31.93 -9.30 4.78
C ASP A 91 -30.74 -8.78 3.95
N THR A 92 -30.87 -7.54 3.47
CA THR A 92 -29.91 -6.66 2.80
C THR A 92 -28.56 -7.27 2.41
N MET A 93 -28.43 -7.71 1.14
CA MET A 93 -27.17 -8.05 0.48
C MET A 93 -26.22 -6.84 0.50
N SER A 94 -25.23 -6.87 1.37
CA SER A 94 -24.12 -5.93 1.33
C SER A 94 -23.15 -6.34 0.23
N LEU A 95 -23.22 -5.64 -0.91
CA LEU A 95 -22.40 -5.90 -2.09
C LEU A 95 -20.90 -5.77 -1.81
N SER A 96 -20.12 -6.78 -2.21
CA SER A 96 -18.67 -6.69 -2.26
C SER A 96 -18.24 -5.52 -3.15
N LYS A 97 -17.14 -4.83 -2.77
CA LYS A 97 -16.64 -3.66 -3.49
C LYS A 97 -15.20 -3.89 -3.95
N VAL A 98 -14.89 -3.51 -5.19
CA VAL A 98 -13.52 -3.52 -5.71
C VAL A 98 -12.87 -2.19 -5.38
N PHE A 99 -11.68 -2.26 -4.78
CA PHE A 99 -10.82 -1.12 -4.50
C PHE A 99 -9.59 -1.21 -5.40
N ASP A 100 -9.35 -0.16 -6.19
CA ASP A 100 -8.23 -0.07 -7.12
C ASP A 100 -7.62 1.33 -7.03
N GLU A 101 -6.65 1.50 -6.12
CA GLU A 101 -5.97 2.76 -5.86
C GLU A 101 -4.56 2.55 -5.33
N ASP A 102 -3.65 3.44 -5.69
CA ASP A 102 -2.29 3.55 -5.13
C ASP A 102 -1.51 2.23 -5.09
N GLY A 103 -1.76 1.34 -6.09
CA GLY A 103 -1.14 0.03 -6.19
C GLY A 103 -1.79 -1.06 -5.32
N VAL A 104 -2.95 -0.77 -4.73
CA VAL A 104 -3.80 -1.76 -4.05
C VAL A 104 -4.97 -2.10 -4.96
N ARG A 105 -5.06 -3.34 -5.42
CA ARG A 105 -6.24 -3.85 -6.11
C ARG A 105 -6.79 -5.05 -5.36
N CYS A 106 -7.97 -4.88 -4.78
CA CYS A 106 -8.62 -5.96 -4.02
C CYS A 106 -10.14 -5.89 -4.08
N LYS A 107 -10.77 -7.07 -4.11
CA LYS A 107 -12.21 -7.21 -3.88
C LYS A 107 -12.41 -7.45 -2.38
N CYS A 108 -13.20 -6.64 -1.73
CA CYS A 108 -13.41 -6.70 -0.29
C CYS A 108 -14.90 -6.79 0.03
N ASN A 109 -15.20 -7.52 1.09
CA ASN A 109 -16.55 -7.64 1.63
C ASN A 109 -16.73 -6.63 2.78
N PRO A 110 -17.91 -6.04 2.94
CA PRO A 110 -18.19 -5.18 4.08
C PRO A 110 -18.18 -5.99 5.37
N VAL A 111 -17.68 -5.39 6.43
CA VAL A 111 -17.69 -5.99 7.78
C VAL A 111 -19.09 -5.80 8.37
N LYS A 112 -19.73 -6.91 8.78
CA LYS A 112 -21.08 -6.88 9.40
C LYS A 112 -21.15 -5.87 10.56
N ASN A 113 -22.22 -5.08 10.59
CA ASN A 113 -22.49 -4.07 11.61
C ASN A 113 -21.48 -2.91 11.72
N HIS A 114 -20.57 -2.79 10.75
CA HIS A 114 -19.55 -1.73 10.73
C HIS A 114 -19.49 -1.06 9.36
N ASN A 115 -20.42 -0.14 9.11
CA ASN A 115 -20.47 0.62 7.86
C ASN A 115 -19.15 1.34 7.58
N GLY A 116 -18.70 1.28 6.32
CA GLY A 116 -17.45 1.89 5.87
C GLY A 116 -16.19 1.07 6.16
N ILE A 117 -16.29 -0.12 6.77
CA ILE A 117 -15.16 -1.03 6.95
C ILE A 117 -15.33 -2.23 6.01
N TYR A 118 -14.27 -2.52 5.25
CA TYR A 118 -14.22 -3.60 4.27
C TYR A 118 -13.01 -4.48 4.51
N THR A 119 -13.12 -5.77 4.24
CA THR A 119 -12.00 -6.72 4.37
C THR A 119 -11.89 -7.61 3.15
N GLN A 120 -10.67 -7.86 2.70
CA GLN A 120 -10.36 -8.78 1.61
C GLN A 120 -10.46 -10.24 2.07
N THR A 121 -10.13 -10.52 3.33
CA THR A 121 -10.06 -11.89 3.87
C THR A 121 -10.77 -11.99 5.21
N ASN A 122 -11.04 -13.23 5.63
CA ASN A 122 -11.54 -13.53 6.97
C ASN A 122 -10.46 -14.24 7.82
N SER A 123 -9.19 -13.96 7.55
CA SER A 123 -8.07 -14.52 8.31
C SER A 123 -8.09 -14.07 9.77
N LYS A 124 -7.41 -14.79 10.65
CA LYS A 124 -7.25 -14.40 12.07
C LYS A 124 -6.61 -13.01 12.20
N ASN A 125 -5.63 -12.69 11.33
CA ASN A 125 -4.98 -11.39 11.30
C ASN A 125 -5.97 -10.29 10.90
N ALA A 126 -6.78 -10.52 9.84
CA ALA A 126 -7.82 -9.59 9.43
C ALA A 126 -8.83 -9.34 10.55
N GLN A 127 -9.32 -10.38 11.22
CA GLN A 127 -10.27 -10.25 12.36
C GLN A 127 -9.67 -9.46 13.52
N ASN A 128 -8.41 -9.71 13.90
CA ASN A 128 -7.73 -8.98 14.96
C ASN A 128 -7.55 -7.50 14.57
N THR A 129 -7.17 -7.23 13.31
CA THR A 129 -7.00 -5.87 12.79
C THR A 129 -8.33 -5.13 12.70
N ILE A 130 -9.42 -5.79 12.25
CA ILE A 130 -10.78 -5.24 12.27
C ILE A 130 -11.15 -4.82 13.70
N LYS A 131 -11.00 -5.72 14.65
CA LYS A 131 -11.30 -5.43 16.06
C LYS A 131 -10.50 -4.25 16.59
N PHE A 132 -9.18 -4.23 16.35
CA PHE A 132 -8.32 -3.13 16.77
C PHE A 132 -8.76 -1.79 16.16
N VAL A 133 -9.11 -1.75 14.87
CA VAL A 133 -9.58 -0.55 14.18
C VAL A 133 -10.90 -0.05 14.78
N ILE A 134 -11.86 -0.95 15.03
CA ILE A 134 -13.15 -0.63 15.64
C ILE A 134 -12.94 -0.04 17.03
N ASP A 135 -12.16 -0.70 17.87
CA ASP A 135 -11.87 -0.27 19.25
C ASP A 135 -11.16 1.09 19.28
N THR A 136 -10.35 1.37 18.25
CA THR A 136 -9.55 2.60 18.18
C THR A 136 -10.34 3.76 17.52
N LYS A 137 -11.34 3.48 16.69
CA LYS A 137 -12.10 4.48 15.94
C LYS A 137 -12.67 5.59 16.82
N ASN A 138 -13.12 5.25 18.01
CA ASN A 138 -13.68 6.21 18.98
C ASN A 138 -12.59 7.00 19.75
N SER A 139 -11.34 6.58 19.68
CA SER A 139 -10.21 7.21 20.38
C SER A 139 -9.41 8.15 19.47
N ILE A 140 -9.64 8.09 18.17
CA ILE A 140 -9.00 8.92 17.14
C ILE A 140 -10.11 9.58 16.31
N ASP A 141 -10.48 10.81 16.63
CA ASP A 141 -11.56 11.56 15.94
C ASP A 141 -11.37 11.55 14.41
N LEU A 142 -10.15 11.80 13.93
CA LEU A 142 -9.82 11.80 12.50
C LEU A 142 -10.08 10.44 11.81
N LEU A 143 -9.98 9.33 12.54
CA LEU A 143 -10.30 8.00 12.02
C LEU A 143 -11.81 7.82 11.85
N GLY A 144 -12.61 8.47 12.69
CA GLY A 144 -14.07 8.53 12.56
C GLY A 144 -14.53 9.21 11.28
N ASP A 145 -13.77 10.20 10.78
CA ASP A 145 -14.06 10.99 9.58
C ASP A 145 -13.56 10.35 8.28
N VAL A 146 -12.91 9.18 8.34
CA VAL A 146 -12.52 8.43 7.14
C VAL A 146 -13.76 7.78 6.51
N SER A 147 -13.96 8.00 5.21
CA SER A 147 -15.15 7.47 4.51
C SER A 147 -15.16 5.95 4.43
N GLU A 148 -14.01 5.35 4.16
CA GLU A 148 -13.87 3.91 4.02
C GLU A 148 -12.53 3.43 4.58
N ILE A 149 -12.56 2.32 5.31
CA ILE A 149 -11.37 1.62 5.82
C ILE A 149 -11.32 0.25 5.16
N VAL A 150 -10.22 -0.03 4.47
CA VAL A 150 -10.03 -1.27 3.70
C VAL A 150 -8.91 -2.08 4.33
N ILE A 151 -9.24 -3.27 4.83
CA ILE A 151 -8.27 -4.21 5.40
C ILE A 151 -7.91 -5.21 4.32
N ALA A 152 -6.69 -5.07 3.76
CA ALA A 152 -6.21 -5.84 2.64
C ALA A 152 -5.09 -6.81 3.03
N LYS A 153 -5.04 -7.96 2.35
CA LYS A 153 -4.03 -9.01 2.54
C LYS A 153 -2.61 -8.49 2.24
N SER A 154 -2.49 -7.64 1.21
CA SER A 154 -1.22 -7.04 0.82
C SER A 154 -1.42 -5.60 0.39
N ILE A 155 -0.66 -4.71 1.02
CA ILE A 155 -0.51 -3.31 0.61
C ILE A 155 0.97 -2.95 0.63
N LYS A 156 1.34 -1.88 -0.06
CA LYS A 156 2.70 -1.35 0.04
C LYS A 156 2.90 -0.67 1.40
N GLY A 157 3.52 -1.39 2.34
CA GLY A 157 3.73 -0.90 3.72
C GLY A 157 2.74 -1.49 4.73
N ILE A 158 2.51 -0.77 5.82
CA ILE A 158 1.67 -1.21 6.95
C ILE A 158 0.27 -0.61 6.83
N ALA A 159 0.18 0.67 6.47
CA ALA A 159 -1.05 1.41 6.20
C ALA A 159 -0.77 2.49 5.15
N ALA A 160 -1.82 3.05 4.55
CA ALA A 160 -1.74 4.17 3.61
C ALA A 160 -3.07 4.92 3.55
N TYR A 161 -3.02 6.26 3.67
CA TYR A 161 -4.18 7.12 3.51
C TYR A 161 -4.25 7.71 2.10
N SER A 162 -5.39 7.53 1.44
CA SER A 162 -5.71 8.14 0.14
C SER A 162 -6.65 9.34 0.33
N HIS A 163 -6.15 10.53 0.04
CA HIS A 163 -6.92 11.78 0.15
C HIS A 163 -7.99 11.93 -0.94
N LYS A 164 -7.80 11.29 -2.10
CA LYS A 164 -8.73 11.39 -3.24
C LYS A 164 -10.13 10.87 -2.90
N ASN A 165 -10.18 9.78 -2.14
CA ASN A 165 -11.43 9.12 -1.76
C ASN A 165 -11.67 9.12 -0.24
N ASN A 166 -10.85 9.86 0.51
CA ASN A 166 -10.88 9.88 1.99
C ASN A 166 -10.90 8.44 2.56
N ARG A 167 -9.94 7.62 2.12
CA ARG A 167 -9.89 6.18 2.38
C ARG A 167 -8.59 5.78 3.08
N LEU A 168 -8.69 4.88 4.04
CA LEU A 168 -7.56 4.30 4.74
C LEU A 168 -7.39 2.83 4.36
N TYR A 169 -6.26 2.46 3.80
CA TYR A 169 -5.85 1.09 3.57
C TYR A 169 -5.00 0.60 4.73
N ILE A 170 -5.24 -0.62 5.20
CA ILE A 170 -4.51 -1.23 6.33
C ILE A 170 -4.13 -2.66 5.94
N ASN A 171 -2.87 -3.02 6.15
CA ASN A 171 -2.43 -4.40 6.03
C ASN A 171 -3.12 -5.27 7.10
N GLU A 172 -3.69 -6.40 6.72
CA GLU A 172 -4.35 -7.31 7.67
C GLU A 172 -3.45 -7.74 8.84
N LYS A 173 -2.12 -7.70 8.65
CA LYS A 173 -1.11 -8.04 9.65
C LYS A 173 -0.76 -6.88 10.61
N LEU A 174 -1.47 -5.76 10.59
CA LEU A 174 -1.18 -4.61 11.49
C LEU A 174 -1.09 -5.02 12.97
N THR A 175 -1.84 -6.03 13.41
CA THR A 175 -1.83 -6.52 14.78
C THR A 175 -0.91 -7.73 15.01
N ASP A 176 -0.22 -8.21 14.00
CA ASP A 176 0.82 -9.23 14.09
C ASP A 176 2.12 -8.58 14.57
N GLU A 177 2.53 -8.88 15.80
CA GLU A 177 3.70 -8.24 16.42
C GLU A 177 5.01 -8.57 15.68
N SER A 178 5.14 -9.76 15.13
CA SER A 178 6.34 -10.16 14.39
C SER A 178 6.47 -9.34 13.11
N PHE A 179 5.39 -9.24 12.34
CA PHE A 179 5.32 -8.41 11.14
C PHE A 179 5.58 -6.93 11.48
N LEU A 180 4.90 -6.41 12.50
CA LEU A 180 5.00 -5.01 12.89
C LEU A 180 6.43 -4.64 13.36
N ASN A 181 7.04 -5.48 14.20
CA ASN A 181 8.41 -5.30 14.67
C ASN A 181 9.42 -5.33 13.51
N GLU A 182 9.22 -6.19 12.52
CA GLU A 182 10.07 -6.21 11.33
C GLU A 182 9.92 -4.93 10.50
N MET A 183 8.70 -4.45 10.31
CA MET A 183 8.42 -3.25 9.53
C MET A 183 8.88 -1.96 10.21
N LEU A 184 8.83 -1.88 11.53
CA LEU A 184 9.20 -0.70 12.33
C LEU A 184 10.63 -0.74 12.87
N LYS A 185 11.38 -1.81 12.58
CA LYS A 185 12.76 -1.96 13.08
C LYS A 185 13.67 -0.81 12.67
N ASP A 186 14.76 -0.67 13.40
CA ASP A 186 15.88 0.25 13.13
C ASP A 186 15.52 1.75 13.20
N GLY A 187 14.38 2.14 13.75
CA GLY A 187 14.00 3.56 13.87
C GLY A 187 13.88 4.27 12.51
N TYR A 188 13.46 3.52 11.48
CA TYR A 188 13.18 4.10 10.15
C TYR A 188 12.04 5.10 10.20
N PHE A 189 11.00 4.80 10.97
CA PHE A 189 9.83 5.64 11.25
C PHE A 189 9.91 6.24 12.67
N VAL A 190 9.09 7.26 12.94
CA VAL A 190 8.79 7.74 14.29
C VAL A 190 7.79 6.79 14.99
N ALA A 191 6.97 6.10 14.22
CA ALA A 191 6.04 5.07 14.73
C ALA A 191 6.82 3.88 15.34
N GLU A 192 6.37 3.42 16.51
CA GLU A 192 6.94 2.29 17.26
C GLU A 192 5.93 1.18 17.52
N ASN A 193 4.66 1.42 17.24
CA ASN A 193 3.57 0.47 17.48
C ASN A 193 2.40 0.71 16.51
N LYS A 194 1.43 -0.20 16.52
CA LYS A 194 0.26 -0.15 15.64
C LYS A 194 -0.62 1.09 15.81
N LEU A 195 -0.67 1.66 17.01
CA LEU A 195 -1.42 2.90 17.25
C LEU A 195 -0.72 4.10 16.63
N ASP A 196 0.61 4.16 16.73
CA ASP A 196 1.44 5.18 16.09
C ASP A 196 1.29 5.14 14.56
N VAL A 197 1.18 3.93 13.96
CA VAL A 197 0.92 3.76 12.53
C VAL A 197 -0.41 4.40 12.13
N LEU A 198 -1.50 4.16 12.87
CA LEU A 198 -2.78 4.80 12.58
C LEU A 198 -2.71 6.32 12.74
N TRP A 199 -2.03 6.83 13.76
CA TRP A 199 -1.85 8.27 13.94
C TRP A 199 -1.05 8.90 12.79
N HIS A 200 -0.03 8.22 12.29
CA HIS A 200 0.75 8.68 11.13
C HIS A 200 -0.16 8.90 9.92
N GLU A 201 -1.01 7.92 9.59
CA GLU A 201 -1.96 8.03 8.47
C GLU A 201 -3.01 9.14 8.72
N MET A 202 -3.47 9.28 9.96
CA MET A 202 -4.41 10.35 10.29
C MET A 202 -3.77 11.75 10.22
N PHE A 203 -2.46 11.85 10.39
CA PHE A 203 -1.74 13.11 10.15
C PHE A 203 -1.61 13.42 8.65
N HIS A 204 -1.50 12.42 7.78
CA HIS A 204 -1.70 12.63 6.34
C HIS A 204 -3.09 13.17 6.04
N LYS A 205 -4.14 12.55 6.62
CA LYS A 205 -5.51 13.05 6.48
C LYS A 205 -5.63 14.50 6.93
N LYS A 206 -5.16 14.84 8.13
CA LYS A 206 -5.21 16.20 8.68
C LYS A 206 -4.57 17.24 7.76
N HIS A 207 -3.41 16.90 7.19
CA HIS A 207 -2.73 17.76 6.22
C HIS A 207 -3.55 17.95 4.95
N TRP A 208 -4.06 16.86 4.38
CA TRP A 208 -4.84 16.93 3.16
C TRP A 208 -6.19 17.61 3.35
N ASP A 209 -6.87 17.41 4.46
CA ASP A 209 -8.10 18.11 4.80
C ASP A 209 -7.86 19.64 4.82
N PHE A 210 -6.75 20.07 5.42
CA PHE A 210 -6.38 21.48 5.42
C PHE A 210 -6.05 21.99 4.01
N VAL A 211 -5.31 21.26 3.21
CA VAL A 211 -5.00 21.59 1.81
C VAL A 211 -6.29 21.71 0.98
N LEU A 212 -7.19 20.74 1.09
CA LEU A 212 -8.44 20.72 0.31
C LEU A 212 -9.37 21.88 0.69
N THR A 213 -9.45 22.22 1.96
CA THR A 213 -10.25 23.38 2.44
C THR A 213 -9.63 24.74 2.12
N ASN A 214 -8.33 24.80 1.86
CA ASN A 214 -7.59 26.05 1.61
C ASN A 214 -7.11 26.18 0.16
N GLY A 215 -7.94 25.85 -0.80
CA GLY A 215 -7.69 26.04 -2.23
C GLY A 215 -7.27 24.80 -3.00
N GLY A 216 -7.32 23.61 -2.36
CA GLY A 216 -7.10 22.32 -3.01
C GLY A 216 -5.63 22.03 -3.36
N GLU A 217 -5.42 20.97 -4.14
CA GLU A 217 -4.09 20.51 -4.51
C GLU A 217 -3.25 21.58 -5.22
N SER A 218 -3.88 22.46 -6.01
CA SER A 218 -3.19 23.54 -6.70
C SER A 218 -2.54 24.55 -5.75
N ASN A 219 -3.08 24.74 -4.54
CA ASN A 219 -2.56 25.65 -3.54
C ASN A 219 -1.61 25.00 -2.52
N LYS A 220 -1.43 23.68 -2.57
CA LYS A 220 -0.56 22.91 -1.65
C LYS A 220 0.85 23.47 -1.58
N MET A 221 1.44 23.81 -2.73
CA MET A 221 2.79 24.37 -2.79
C MET A 221 2.93 25.71 -2.07
N ASN A 222 1.89 26.55 -2.09
CA ASN A 222 1.87 27.83 -1.36
C ASN A 222 1.73 27.59 0.13
N ILE A 223 0.82 26.70 0.55
CA ILE A 223 0.63 26.31 1.95
C ILE A 223 1.95 25.82 2.57
N GLU A 224 2.71 25.01 1.85
CA GLU A 224 3.97 24.42 2.30
C GLU A 224 5.21 25.30 2.07
N SER A 225 5.08 26.50 1.49
CA SER A 225 6.21 27.28 0.97
C SER A 225 7.26 27.65 2.02
N GLU A 226 6.83 28.12 3.20
CA GLU A 226 7.73 28.48 4.29
C GLU A 226 8.42 27.23 4.88
N LEU A 227 7.67 26.15 5.07
CA LEU A 227 8.20 24.88 5.54
C LEU A 227 9.25 24.33 4.57
N ARG A 228 8.95 24.36 3.29
CA ARG A 228 9.85 23.92 2.21
C ARG A 228 11.16 24.72 2.19
N LYS A 229 11.05 26.04 2.32
CA LYS A 229 12.21 26.94 2.39
C LYS A 229 13.08 26.58 3.59
N TYR A 230 12.49 26.45 4.77
CA TYR A 230 13.20 26.11 5.99
C TYR A 230 13.93 24.76 5.88
N VAL A 231 13.24 23.70 5.47
CA VAL A 231 13.82 22.36 5.30
C VAL A 231 15.00 22.40 4.32
N LYS A 232 14.87 23.11 3.21
CA LYS A 232 15.95 23.27 2.21
C LYS A 232 17.16 24.00 2.79
N GLU A 233 16.96 25.03 3.60
CA GLU A 233 18.05 25.74 4.28
C GLU A 233 18.76 24.84 5.28
N GLN A 234 18.03 24.11 6.12
CA GLN A 234 18.64 23.18 7.07
C GLN A 234 19.41 22.06 6.38
N GLN A 235 18.89 21.48 5.28
CA GLN A 235 19.59 20.45 4.52
C GLN A 235 20.85 20.96 3.78
N ARG A 236 20.97 22.26 3.52
CA ARG A 236 22.22 22.86 3.00
C ARG A 236 23.31 22.92 4.07
N LEU A 237 22.92 23.12 5.33
CA LEU A 237 23.83 23.16 6.47
C LEU A 237 24.22 21.75 6.93
N ASP A 238 23.25 20.84 6.99
CA ASP A 238 23.43 19.43 7.32
C ASP A 238 22.57 18.57 6.40
N TYR A 239 23.16 17.84 5.48
CA TYR A 239 22.45 16.92 4.59
C TYR A 239 21.66 15.85 5.34
N SER A 240 22.07 15.51 6.56
CA SER A 240 21.40 14.52 7.41
C SER A 240 20.35 15.12 8.35
N TYR A 241 20.12 16.44 8.29
CA TYR A 241 19.21 17.15 9.18
C TYR A 241 17.86 16.44 9.35
N VAL A 242 17.15 16.14 8.24
CA VAL A 242 15.81 15.51 8.32
C VAL A 242 15.87 14.10 8.93
N SER A 243 16.86 13.28 8.56
CA SER A 243 16.98 11.94 9.13
C SER A 243 17.36 11.95 10.61
N ASN A 244 18.14 12.94 11.06
CA ASN A 244 18.58 13.07 12.45
C ASN A 244 17.54 13.75 13.34
N THR A 245 16.79 14.70 12.76
CA THR A 245 15.81 15.51 13.50
C THR A 245 14.43 14.88 13.49
N VAL A 246 14.03 14.23 12.40
CA VAL A 246 12.72 13.62 12.23
C VAL A 246 12.85 12.11 12.11
N SER A 247 13.05 11.58 10.88
CA SER A 247 13.19 10.15 10.62
C SER A 247 13.82 9.89 9.25
N ARG A 248 14.25 8.65 9.01
CA ARG A 248 14.72 8.22 7.69
C ARG A 248 13.55 8.16 6.69
N ASN A 249 12.36 7.77 7.13
CA ASN A 249 11.15 7.79 6.30
C ASN A 249 10.85 9.20 5.78
N ALA A 250 10.86 10.21 6.66
CA ALA A 250 10.67 11.61 6.26
C ALA A 250 11.71 12.07 5.22
N LYS A 251 12.99 11.71 5.40
CA LYS A 251 14.06 12.02 4.44
C LYS A 251 13.85 11.35 3.09
N ASP A 252 13.46 10.08 3.09
CA ASP A 252 13.23 9.32 1.87
C ASP A 252 11.95 9.75 1.15
N GLY A 253 10.93 10.18 1.88
CA GLY A 253 9.73 10.82 1.33
C GLY A 253 10.07 12.06 0.49
N LEU A 254 10.98 12.91 0.97
CA LEU A 254 11.45 14.08 0.22
C LEU A 254 12.14 13.72 -1.09
N LYS A 255 12.78 12.55 -1.20
CA LYS A 255 13.47 12.09 -2.40
C LYS A 255 12.53 11.42 -3.40
N ARG A 256 11.64 10.53 -2.92
CA ARG A 256 10.74 9.69 -3.76
C ARG A 256 9.87 10.53 -4.68
N GLU A 257 9.44 11.68 -4.25
CA GLU A 257 8.48 12.52 -4.94
C GLU A 257 9.11 13.76 -5.59
N GLY A 258 10.38 13.68 -5.95
CA GLY A 258 11.09 14.72 -6.68
C GLY A 258 11.29 16.02 -5.88
N ASN A 259 11.58 15.93 -4.59
CA ASN A 259 11.77 17.05 -3.65
C ASN A 259 10.55 17.99 -3.52
N ARG A 260 9.37 17.56 -3.94
CA ARG A 260 8.19 18.42 -3.99
C ARG A 260 7.14 18.11 -2.95
N GLN A 261 7.21 16.95 -2.29
CA GLN A 261 6.19 16.57 -1.32
C GLN A 261 6.76 16.49 0.09
N LEU A 262 6.05 17.10 1.03
CA LEU A 262 6.42 17.14 2.44
C LEU A 262 5.48 16.26 3.28
N ASN A 263 4.67 15.40 2.64
CA ASN A 263 3.64 14.61 3.32
C ASN A 263 4.22 13.77 4.46
N GLU A 264 5.26 12.97 4.17
CA GLU A 264 5.91 12.13 5.18
C GLU A 264 6.55 12.96 6.29
N LEU A 265 7.22 14.06 5.94
CA LEU A 265 7.82 14.95 6.93
C LEU A 265 6.76 15.53 7.88
N ILE A 266 5.65 15.99 7.34
CA ILE A 266 4.55 16.59 8.12
C ILE A 266 3.96 15.54 9.06
N ALA A 267 3.63 14.35 8.58
CA ALA A 267 3.05 13.28 9.37
C ALA A 267 4.00 12.84 10.50
N GLU A 268 5.28 12.65 10.20
CA GLU A 268 6.30 12.23 11.16
C GLU A 268 6.56 13.30 12.24
N VAL A 269 6.59 14.59 11.89
CA VAL A 269 6.76 15.69 12.88
C VAL A 269 5.53 15.80 13.79
N LEU A 270 4.32 15.63 13.26
CA LEU A 270 3.10 15.62 14.09
C LEU A 270 3.06 14.40 15.01
N LEU A 271 3.57 13.27 14.55
CA LEU A 271 3.70 12.09 15.40
C LEU A 271 4.76 12.30 16.50
N GLN A 272 5.89 12.96 16.21
CA GLN A 272 6.86 13.39 17.24
C GLN A 272 6.19 14.30 18.28
N GLU A 273 5.37 15.26 17.85
CA GLU A 273 4.65 16.12 18.77
C GLU A 273 3.72 15.32 19.70
N LYS A 274 2.94 14.42 19.12
CA LYS A 274 2.06 13.55 19.89
C LYS A 274 2.81 12.69 20.92
N LYS A 275 4.01 12.23 20.58
CA LYS A 275 4.88 11.44 21.45
C LYS A 275 5.71 12.31 22.44
N GLY A 276 5.70 13.62 22.31
CA GLY A 276 6.48 14.54 23.14
C GLY A 276 8.00 14.49 22.88
N ILE A 277 8.44 14.07 21.69
CA ILE A 277 9.85 13.88 21.33
C ILE A 277 10.35 14.82 20.23
N VAL A 278 9.69 15.96 20.06
CA VAL A 278 10.06 16.97 19.05
C VAL A 278 11.46 17.51 19.31
N LYS A 279 12.33 17.40 18.32
CA LYS A 279 13.73 17.89 18.38
C LYS A 279 13.90 19.32 17.87
N ASP A 280 13.02 19.77 16.97
CA ASP A 280 13.07 21.11 16.39
C ASP A 280 11.70 21.80 16.51
N LYS A 281 11.62 22.78 17.43
CA LYS A 281 10.38 23.54 17.69
C LYS A 281 9.99 24.44 16.51
N ARG A 282 10.97 24.97 15.78
CA ARG A 282 10.69 25.82 14.62
C ARG A 282 10.11 25.01 13.47
N LEU A 283 10.65 23.83 13.23
CA LEU A 283 10.09 22.90 12.26
C LEU A 283 8.65 22.56 12.60
N LEU A 284 8.36 22.23 13.87
CA LEU A 284 7.00 21.94 14.33
C LEU A 284 6.05 23.12 14.12
N GLU A 285 6.47 24.37 14.45
CA GLU A 285 5.65 25.56 14.22
C GLU A 285 5.25 25.71 12.73
N LEU A 286 6.20 25.47 11.82
CA LEU A 286 5.97 25.55 10.39
C LEU A 286 5.03 24.41 9.90
N VAL A 287 5.23 23.20 10.41
CA VAL A 287 4.32 22.07 10.13
C VAL A 287 2.90 22.38 10.61
N LYS A 288 2.75 22.94 11.81
CA LYS A 288 1.42 23.36 12.34
C LYS A 288 0.68 24.33 11.44
N ARG A 289 1.37 25.19 10.70
CA ARG A 289 0.75 26.11 9.72
C ARG A 289 0.22 25.38 8.48
N CYS A 290 0.69 24.17 8.21
CA CYS A 290 0.23 23.35 7.10
C CYS A 290 -0.97 22.45 7.45
N VAL A 291 -1.47 22.48 8.71
CA VAL A 291 -2.52 21.57 9.20
C VAL A 291 -3.56 22.26 10.13
N LYS A 292 -3.53 23.58 10.19
CA LYS A 292 -4.43 24.36 11.09
C LYS A 292 -5.58 25.00 10.35
#